data_e58a04d74c4eae59b42965ed95c64019
#
_entry.id   e58a04d74c4eae59b42965ed95c64019
#
_cell.length_a   1.000
_cell.length_b   1.000
_cell.length_c   1.000
_cell.angle_alpha   90.00
_cell.angle_beta   90.00
_cell.angle_gamma   90.00
#
_symmetry.space_group_name_H-M   'P 1'
#
loop_
_entity.id
_entity.type
_entity.pdbx_description
1 polymer ?
#
loop_
_entity_poly.entity_id
_entity_poly.type
_entity_poly.pdbx_seq_one_letter_code
_entity_poly.pdbx_strand_id
1 'polypeptide(L)'
;MRRSFNAFWRALSAVRATCGMFSRLRSQAGSALVLSVGILAVLTISGTTLVAYTTSNARTSELSKTNELAFSLTEAGLNNAMAVLSNPTNNALDPDVLPSTEATASSATYEGGTAKWYGTLDRTAHVWTITTLGLYKNPTGSGVAQVRRKLVAKVPVIPTYTQPLNNPVWNYVYAGHTGSTCDQTLNNNIGGNSRMYVAGNLCLSPNVQMAQSAVIVGGNLDVSNNAAVGANTSMSTRVETYVGGSCRYSVGSWATCSGDQDARHIYSKLANGTTIGVNHTPPVVPPPTADFATWYENAIPGPSQSCTTSSGAVPMFDNNYPARDTSVSTVFDLTPSTSYICRVGPGASTTLSSAITASQTSITVASSAGFPASQFKIRIDDEVMTVTGGYGTTNWTVTRGVSGSTAAAHATSQTVIWDDTTPSGELSWNATTKTLTVKGTVFIDGSAKITNRALNQYNGQGTIYLSGSMYIDGKLCGGVSGSNCDFASWNPNTEMLMFVVGGSGGLAGTGNGVAIDQNGQFQGGLFANSNISFMNNAYADGPLVGNTINFANNVTANTFPTITTVPVGMPSNPEVYAQPNPPQLYSG
;
A
#
# COMPACT_ATOMS: atom_id res chain seq x y z
N MET A 1 42.06 13.96 33.94
CA MET A 1 42.42 14.71 35.17
C MET A 1 43.54 14.10 36.01
N ARG A 2 43.74 12.80 36.18
CA ARG A 2 44.82 12.23 37.05
C ARG A 2 46.26 12.37 36.50
N ARG A 3 46.51 12.51 35.22
CA ARG A 3 47.88 12.64 34.65
C ARG A 3 48.49 14.03 34.76
N SER A 4 47.69 15.07 34.83
CA SER A 4 48.17 16.46 34.97
C SER A 4 48.60 16.83 36.41
N PHE A 5 48.05 16.15 37.41
CA PHE A 5 48.37 16.39 38.81
C PHE A 5 49.78 15.90 39.19
N ASN A 6 50.22 14.77 38.59
CA ASN A 6 51.54 14.22 38.83
C ASN A 6 52.70 15.03 38.22
N ALA A 7 52.45 15.77 37.14
CA ALA A 7 53.44 16.67 36.55
C ALA A 7 53.66 17.92 37.41
N PHE A 8 52.61 18.43 38.06
CA PHE A 8 52.66 19.60 38.94
C PHE A 8 53.50 19.30 40.24
N TRP A 9 53.30 18.13 40.82
CA TRP A 9 54.08 17.73 42.02
C TRP A 9 55.54 17.42 41.71
N ARG A 10 55.91 16.98 40.54
CA ARG A 10 57.32 16.78 40.12
C ARG A 10 58.00 18.13 39.87
N ALA A 11 57.30 19.14 39.41
CA ALA A 11 57.84 20.49 39.26
C ALA A 11 58.11 21.14 40.62
N LEU A 12 57.22 20.97 41.62
CA LEU A 12 57.41 21.46 42.97
C LEU A 12 58.56 20.80 43.73
N SER A 13 58.81 19.51 43.48
CA SER A 13 59.96 18.81 44.11
C SER A 13 61.32 19.26 43.54
N ALA A 14 61.34 19.66 42.26
CA ALA A 14 62.55 20.26 41.63
C ALA A 14 62.88 21.64 42.21
N VAL A 15 61.89 22.45 42.54
CA VAL A 15 62.05 23.77 43.16
C VAL A 15 62.60 23.65 44.61
N ARG A 16 62.24 22.59 45.36
CA ARG A 16 62.80 22.36 46.71
C ARG A 16 64.28 21.96 46.69
N ALA A 17 64.74 21.26 45.65
CA ALA A 17 66.15 20.92 45.51
C ALA A 17 67.05 22.11 45.18
N THR A 18 66.53 23.09 44.47
CA THR A 18 67.28 24.36 44.15
C THR A 18 67.37 25.31 45.32
N CYS A 19 66.41 25.36 46.26
CA CYS A 19 66.51 26.23 47.44
C CYS A 19 67.64 25.86 48.40
N GLY A 20 68.11 24.61 48.43
CA GLY A 20 69.26 24.16 49.22
C GLY A 20 70.62 24.64 48.69
N MET A 21 70.69 25.11 47.47
CA MET A 21 71.94 25.54 46.82
C MET A 21 72.22 27.03 47.08
N PHE A 22 71.24 27.82 47.48
CA PHE A 22 71.38 29.26 47.71
C PHE A 22 71.96 29.62 49.10
N SER A 23 72.11 28.68 50.02
CA SER A 23 72.64 28.95 51.34
C SER A 23 74.19 29.18 51.37
N ARG A 24 74.91 28.96 50.26
CA ARG A 24 76.35 29.10 50.13
C ARG A 24 76.85 30.39 49.42
N LEU A 25 75.92 31.25 48.97
CA LEU A 25 76.27 32.41 48.18
C LEU A 25 76.18 33.70 49.03
N ARG A 26 76.64 33.66 50.29
CA ARG A 26 76.60 34.79 51.22
C ARG A 26 77.95 35.57 51.28
N SER A 27 78.52 35.90 50.16
CA SER A 27 79.49 37.02 50.07
C SER A 27 79.88 37.28 48.63
N GLN A 28 79.21 38.19 47.98
CA GLN A 28 79.84 39.09 47.00
C GLN A 28 78.75 39.92 46.30
N ALA A 29 79.04 41.11 45.95
CA ALA A 29 78.17 42.16 45.36
C ALA A 29 77.68 41.80 43.90
N GLY A 30 77.75 40.54 43.44
CA GLY A 30 77.24 40.08 42.16
C GLY A 30 75.93 39.22 42.24
N SER A 31 75.45 38.88 43.43
CA SER A 31 74.36 37.99 43.65
C SER A 31 72.97 38.56 43.28
N ALA A 32 72.79 39.81 43.25
CA ALA A 32 71.53 40.46 42.90
C ALA A 32 71.15 40.26 41.44
N LEU A 33 72.13 40.27 40.53
CA LEU A 33 71.89 40.08 39.10
C LEU A 33 71.48 38.59 38.80
N VAL A 34 72.17 37.67 39.46
CA VAL A 34 71.82 36.24 39.26
C VAL A 34 70.44 35.92 39.83
N LEU A 35 70.11 36.54 41.00
CA LEU A 35 68.77 36.34 41.59
C LEU A 35 67.69 36.99 40.75
N SER A 36 67.92 38.18 40.20
CA SER A 36 66.94 38.81 39.31
C SER A 36 66.72 38.07 38.01
N VAL A 37 67.77 37.53 37.37
CA VAL A 37 67.67 36.67 36.17
C VAL A 37 66.96 35.38 36.48
N GLY A 38 67.26 34.78 37.65
CA GLY A 38 66.57 33.55 38.12
C GLY A 38 65.07 33.77 38.33
N ILE A 39 64.71 34.89 39.01
CA ILE A 39 63.30 35.24 39.22
C ILE A 39 62.60 35.53 37.86
N LEU A 40 63.27 36.29 36.99
CA LEU A 40 62.72 36.58 35.65
C LEU A 40 62.52 35.27 34.83
N ALA A 41 63.44 34.34 34.86
CA ALA A 41 63.31 33.06 34.20
C ALA A 41 62.14 32.24 34.77
N VAL A 42 61.98 32.16 36.07
CA VAL A 42 60.87 31.50 36.75
C VAL A 42 59.55 32.17 36.40
N LEU A 43 59.48 33.50 36.41
CA LEU A 43 58.27 34.22 36.02
C LEU A 43 57.92 34.03 34.54
N THR A 44 58.92 34.00 33.67
CA THR A 44 58.69 33.74 32.22
C THR A 44 58.20 32.34 31.97
N ILE A 45 58.81 31.31 32.61
CA ILE A 45 58.37 29.93 32.50
C ILE A 45 56.98 29.74 33.10
N SER A 46 56.70 30.35 34.24
CA SER A 46 55.40 30.29 34.89
C SER A 46 54.32 30.99 34.05
N GLY A 47 54.66 32.17 33.46
CA GLY A 47 53.78 32.89 32.57
C GLY A 47 53.47 32.14 31.28
N THR A 48 54.49 31.57 30.63
CA THR A 48 54.30 30.78 29.40
C THR A 48 53.51 29.49 29.65
N THR A 49 53.75 28.81 30.78
CA THR A 49 52.97 27.64 31.17
C THR A 49 51.52 27.97 31.49
N LEU A 50 51.27 29.08 32.17
CA LEU A 50 49.92 29.54 32.46
C LEU A 50 49.16 29.90 31.17
N VAL A 51 49.80 30.62 30.25
CA VAL A 51 49.23 30.98 28.95
C VAL A 51 48.99 29.73 28.12
N ALA A 52 49.93 28.79 28.07
CA ALA A 52 49.76 27.52 27.36
C ALA A 52 48.60 26.68 27.95
N TYR A 53 48.49 26.65 29.27
CA TYR A 53 47.40 25.93 29.96
C TYR A 53 46.03 26.58 29.71
N THR A 54 45.94 27.91 29.81
CA THR A 54 44.69 28.65 29.57
C THR A 54 44.25 28.56 28.12
N THR A 55 45.17 28.66 27.15
CA THR A 55 44.86 28.50 25.73
C THR A 55 44.47 27.06 25.40
N SER A 56 45.10 26.03 26.01
CA SER A 56 44.72 24.65 25.85
C SER A 56 43.32 24.37 26.41
N ASN A 57 43.02 24.89 27.60
CA ASN A 57 41.70 24.76 28.19
C ASN A 57 40.62 25.48 27.38
N ALA A 58 40.91 26.71 26.90
CA ALA A 58 40.00 27.46 26.04
C ALA A 58 39.71 26.67 24.75
N ARG A 59 40.73 26.14 24.08
CA ARG A 59 40.57 25.28 22.87
C ARG A 59 39.76 24.02 23.15
N THR A 60 40.00 23.36 24.27
CA THR A 60 39.26 22.16 24.65
C THR A 60 37.79 22.49 24.95
N SER A 61 37.53 23.60 25.62
CA SER A 61 36.17 24.08 25.89
C SER A 61 35.41 24.40 24.58
N GLU A 62 36.05 25.16 23.68
CA GLU A 62 35.48 25.51 22.38
C GLU A 62 35.26 24.27 21.51
N LEU A 63 36.16 23.29 21.54
CA LEU A 63 35.98 22.02 20.81
C LEU A 63 34.82 21.19 21.39
N SER A 64 34.67 21.17 22.72
CA SER A 64 33.56 20.52 23.39
C SER A 64 32.24 21.17 23.00
N LYS A 65 32.13 22.49 23.06
CA LYS A 65 30.96 23.23 22.61
C LYS A 65 30.64 22.97 21.14
N THR A 66 31.64 22.95 20.28
CA THR A 66 31.48 22.67 18.85
C THR A 66 30.98 21.23 18.62
N ASN A 67 31.44 20.27 19.41
CA ASN A 67 30.95 18.92 19.37
C ASN A 67 29.47 18.81 19.76
N GLU A 68 29.05 19.55 20.79
CA GLU A 68 27.63 19.63 21.19
C GLU A 68 26.76 20.25 20.09
N LEU A 69 27.24 21.35 19.48
CA LEU A 69 26.55 21.98 18.35
C LEU A 69 26.48 21.08 17.14
N ALA A 70 27.54 20.34 16.82
CA ALA A 70 27.51 19.35 15.75
C ALA A 70 26.53 18.20 16.05
N PHE A 71 26.41 17.81 17.33
CA PHE A 71 25.43 16.80 17.73
C PHE A 71 23.99 17.33 17.61
N SER A 72 23.72 18.55 18.05
CA SER A 72 22.41 19.19 17.87
C SER A 72 22.01 19.31 16.39
N LEU A 73 22.97 19.50 15.49
CA LEU A 73 22.72 19.45 14.05
C LEU A 73 22.36 18.04 13.56
N THR A 74 22.87 16.98 14.18
CA THR A 74 22.40 15.61 13.83
C THR A 74 20.95 15.41 14.24
N GLU A 75 20.55 15.90 15.40
CA GLU A 75 19.16 15.85 15.86
C GLU A 75 18.25 16.69 14.95
N ALA A 76 18.69 17.87 14.53
CA ALA A 76 17.95 18.68 13.55
C ALA A 76 17.79 17.94 12.22
N GLY A 77 18.83 17.23 11.76
CA GLY A 77 18.77 16.38 10.58
C GLY A 77 17.76 15.23 10.71
N LEU A 78 17.70 14.60 11.88
CA LEU A 78 16.71 13.57 12.15
C LEU A 78 15.29 14.15 12.14
N ASN A 79 15.09 15.29 12.78
CA ASN A 79 13.78 15.96 12.80
C ASN A 79 13.33 16.36 11.38
N ASN A 80 14.26 16.81 10.52
CA ASN A 80 13.93 17.10 9.12
C ASN A 80 13.56 15.82 8.34
N ALA A 81 14.29 14.72 8.54
CA ALA A 81 13.94 13.43 7.93
C ALA A 81 12.56 12.95 8.41
N MET A 82 12.29 13.07 9.71
CA MET A 82 10.97 12.75 10.28
C MET A 82 9.86 13.63 9.71
N ALA A 83 10.13 14.91 9.51
CA ALA A 83 9.16 15.83 8.90
C ALA A 83 8.84 15.43 7.45
N VAL A 84 9.84 14.98 6.68
CA VAL A 84 9.64 14.46 5.32
C VAL A 84 8.78 13.19 5.36
N LEU A 85 9.09 12.23 6.24
CA LEU A 85 8.34 10.98 6.37
C LEU A 85 6.92 11.20 6.92
N SER A 86 6.71 12.21 7.77
CA SER A 86 5.40 12.53 8.36
C SER A 86 4.55 13.43 7.46
N ASN A 87 5.07 13.89 6.34
CA ASN A 87 4.31 14.72 5.43
C ASN A 87 3.22 13.87 4.76
N PRO A 88 1.93 14.23 4.88
CA PRO A 88 0.84 13.46 4.30
C PRO A 88 0.88 13.39 2.75
N THR A 89 1.69 14.21 2.09
CA THR A 89 1.89 14.11 0.64
C THR A 89 2.99 13.11 0.24
N ASN A 90 3.76 12.61 1.20
CA ASN A 90 4.81 11.64 0.97
C ASN A 90 4.36 10.25 1.46
N ASN A 91 4.64 9.23 0.68
CA ASN A 91 4.45 7.86 1.13
C ASN A 91 5.69 7.41 1.91
N ALA A 92 5.58 7.25 3.22
CA ALA A 92 6.71 6.84 4.06
C ALA A 92 7.18 5.38 3.81
N LEU A 93 6.44 4.60 3.03
CA LEU A 93 6.86 3.27 2.54
C LEU A 93 7.52 3.31 1.16
N ASP A 94 7.64 4.49 0.55
CA ASP A 94 8.40 4.66 -0.69
C ASP A 94 9.89 4.84 -0.36
N PRO A 95 10.80 3.95 -0.83
CA PRO A 95 12.22 4.04 -0.56
C PRO A 95 12.87 5.31 -1.15
N ASP A 96 12.21 5.96 -2.11
CA ASP A 96 12.74 7.15 -2.79
C ASP A 96 12.36 8.46 -2.07
N VAL A 97 11.57 8.40 -1.01
CA VAL A 97 11.18 9.58 -0.20
C VAL A 97 12.39 10.22 0.50
N LEU A 98 13.36 9.42 0.92
CA LEU A 98 14.64 9.90 1.43
C LEU A 98 15.78 9.49 0.50
N PRO A 99 16.80 10.34 0.31
CA PRO A 99 18.01 9.92 -0.37
C PRO A 99 18.64 8.70 0.30
N SER A 100 19.14 7.75 -0.47
CA SER A 100 19.65 6.48 0.06
C SER A 100 21.13 6.52 0.49
N THR A 101 21.88 7.54 0.07
CA THR A 101 23.34 7.61 0.29
C THR A 101 23.77 8.98 0.82
N GLU A 102 24.95 9.03 1.45
CA GLU A 102 25.55 10.30 1.88
C GLU A 102 25.84 11.27 0.71
N ALA A 103 26.16 10.73 -0.46
CA ALA A 103 26.47 11.55 -1.64
C ALA A 103 25.25 12.31 -2.15
N THR A 104 24.07 11.72 -2.01
CA THR A 104 22.78 12.31 -2.43
C THR A 104 22.02 12.93 -1.26
N ALA A 105 22.59 12.92 -0.04
CA ALA A 105 21.92 13.34 1.20
C ALA A 105 21.25 14.70 1.08
N SER A 106 20.05 14.81 1.57
CA SER A 106 19.38 16.08 1.78
C SER A 106 20.11 16.90 2.84
N SER A 107 20.06 18.22 2.75
CA SER A 107 20.76 19.09 3.69
C SER A 107 19.98 20.36 4.02
N ALA A 108 20.17 20.84 5.25
CA ALA A 108 19.70 22.15 5.71
C ALA A 108 20.86 22.89 6.39
N THR A 109 20.96 24.18 6.11
CA THR A 109 21.99 25.04 6.70
C THR A 109 21.40 25.78 7.90
N TYR A 110 22.11 25.72 9.01
CA TYR A 110 21.83 26.43 10.25
C TYR A 110 22.99 27.35 10.58
N GLU A 111 22.80 28.24 11.53
CA GLU A 111 23.85 29.17 11.94
C GLU A 111 25.11 28.41 12.36
N GLY A 112 26.19 28.60 11.60
CA GLY A 112 27.49 27.99 11.84
C GLY A 112 27.69 26.56 11.39
N GLY A 113 26.67 25.88 10.85
CA GLY A 113 26.79 24.47 10.44
C GLY A 113 25.75 23.98 9.48
N THR A 114 25.85 22.69 9.12
CA THR A 114 24.95 22.02 8.19
C THR A 114 24.51 20.68 8.77
N ALA A 115 23.21 20.42 8.72
CA ALA A 115 22.63 19.12 8.96
C ALA A 115 22.42 18.40 7.62
N LYS A 116 22.82 17.13 7.52
CA LYS A 116 22.55 16.28 6.37
C LYS A 116 21.81 15.03 6.83
N TRP A 117 20.92 14.49 5.98
CA TRP A 117 20.21 13.25 6.27
C TRP A 117 19.97 12.42 5.02
N TYR A 118 19.98 11.12 5.21
CA TYR A 118 19.64 10.09 4.22
C TYR A 118 19.20 8.83 4.95
N GLY A 119 18.56 7.90 4.25
CA GLY A 119 18.06 6.68 4.87
C GLY A 119 17.80 5.56 3.88
N THR A 120 17.64 4.35 4.40
CA THR A 120 17.24 3.18 3.64
C THR A 120 16.06 2.51 4.32
N LEU A 121 15.06 2.13 3.54
CA LEU A 121 13.86 1.43 4.02
C LEU A 121 14.05 -0.08 3.91
N ASP A 122 13.93 -0.77 5.04
CA ASP A 122 13.65 -2.21 5.02
C ASP A 122 12.15 -2.39 4.82
N ARG A 123 11.76 -2.79 3.60
CA ARG A 123 10.36 -2.96 3.22
C ARG A 123 9.68 -4.11 3.96
N THR A 124 10.44 -5.15 4.31
CA THR A 124 9.89 -6.32 5.01
C THR A 124 9.61 -6.02 6.48
N ALA A 125 10.53 -5.30 7.13
CA ALA A 125 10.37 -4.90 8.52
C ALA A 125 9.60 -3.58 8.69
N HIS A 126 9.31 -2.86 7.61
CA HIS A 126 8.75 -1.50 7.61
C HIS A 126 9.56 -0.55 8.51
N VAL A 127 10.88 -0.60 8.42
CA VAL A 127 11.77 0.19 9.27
C VAL A 127 12.75 1.00 8.43
N TRP A 128 12.72 2.31 8.58
CA TRP A 128 13.76 3.17 8.06
C TRP A 128 15.01 3.12 8.95
N THR A 129 16.16 2.97 8.33
CA THR A 129 17.45 3.26 8.96
C THR A 129 17.92 4.63 8.46
N ILE A 130 17.72 5.65 9.30
CA ILE A 130 18.05 7.04 8.97
C ILE A 130 19.43 7.36 9.53
N THR A 131 20.31 7.88 8.68
CA THR A 131 21.62 8.38 9.06
C THR A 131 21.63 9.90 8.93
N THR A 132 22.03 10.58 9.99
CA THR A 132 22.16 12.03 10.00
C THR A 132 23.59 12.45 10.34
N LEU A 133 24.03 13.55 9.75
CA LEU A 133 25.36 14.11 9.91
C LEU A 133 25.25 15.57 10.26
N GLY A 134 25.82 15.94 11.40
CA GLY A 134 26.00 17.33 11.82
C GLY A 134 27.42 17.79 11.50
N LEU A 135 27.55 18.80 10.69
CA LEU A 135 28.81 19.41 10.27
C LEU A 135 28.87 20.82 10.83
N TYR A 136 29.81 21.08 11.72
CA TYR A 136 29.98 22.41 12.32
C TYR A 136 31.40 22.96 12.09
N LYS A 137 31.51 24.27 11.99
CA LYS A 137 32.81 24.95 11.78
C LYS A 137 33.78 24.60 12.91
N ASN A 138 34.99 24.18 12.54
CA ASN A 138 36.03 23.89 13.51
C ASN A 138 36.61 25.23 14.08
N PRO A 139 36.59 25.45 15.42
CA PRO A 139 37.05 26.68 15.99
C PRO A 139 38.59 26.82 16.00
N THR A 140 39.33 25.75 15.67
CA THR A 140 40.80 25.75 15.78
C THR A 140 41.51 26.44 14.64
N GLY A 141 40.84 26.84 13.58
CA GLY A 141 41.40 27.64 12.48
C GLY A 141 40.70 27.47 11.13
N SER A 142 40.97 28.40 10.23
CA SER A 142 40.56 28.34 8.83
C SER A 142 41.38 27.26 8.10
N GLY A 143 40.71 26.35 7.37
CA GLY A 143 41.36 25.25 6.65
C GLY A 143 41.43 23.94 7.42
N VAL A 144 40.97 23.88 8.67
CA VAL A 144 40.82 22.63 9.41
C VAL A 144 39.46 22.00 9.08
N ALA A 145 39.44 20.66 8.93
CA ALA A 145 38.22 19.94 8.66
C ALA A 145 37.10 20.26 9.66
N GLN A 146 35.87 20.37 9.18
CA GLN A 146 34.71 20.60 10.04
C GLN A 146 34.57 19.49 11.10
N VAL A 147 34.05 19.85 12.25
CA VAL A 147 33.66 18.88 13.27
C VAL A 147 32.43 18.14 12.75
N ARG A 148 32.55 16.83 12.68
CA ARG A 148 31.50 15.94 12.15
C ARG A 148 30.99 15.02 13.26
N ARG A 149 29.68 14.96 13.41
CA ARG A 149 28.97 14.00 14.24
C ARG A 149 28.01 13.19 13.37
N LYS A 150 27.81 11.93 13.71
CA LYS A 150 26.90 11.02 13.03
C LYS A 150 25.92 10.46 14.05
N LEU A 151 24.64 10.40 13.67
CA LEU A 151 23.58 9.73 14.41
C LEU A 151 22.89 8.74 13.45
N VAL A 152 22.60 7.55 13.94
CA VAL A 152 21.80 6.55 13.20
C VAL A 152 20.57 6.21 14.02
N ALA A 153 19.40 6.34 13.43
CA ALA A 153 18.13 6.04 14.06
C ALA A 153 17.34 5.01 13.26
N LYS A 154 16.69 4.08 13.94
CA LYS A 154 15.69 3.19 13.34
C LYS A 154 14.30 3.74 13.61
N VAL A 155 13.55 3.97 12.55
CA VAL A 155 12.21 4.54 12.59
C VAL A 155 11.23 3.53 12.01
N PRO A 156 10.44 2.85 12.85
CA PRO A 156 9.36 1.99 12.37
C PRO A 156 8.30 2.84 11.68
N VAL A 157 7.77 2.33 10.59
CA VAL A 157 6.65 2.93 9.87
C VAL A 157 5.45 2.02 10.02
N ILE A 158 4.36 2.56 10.54
CA ILE A 158 3.10 1.82 10.61
C ILE A 158 2.29 2.14 9.36
N PRO A 159 2.08 1.17 8.46
CA PRO A 159 1.16 1.36 7.37
C PRO A 159 -0.26 1.53 7.93
N THR A 160 -0.82 2.70 7.78
CA THR A 160 -2.25 2.93 8.05
C THR A 160 -2.96 2.91 6.71
N TYR A 161 -3.67 1.84 6.45
CA TYR A 161 -4.50 1.72 5.26
C TYR A 161 -5.72 2.60 5.47
N THR A 162 -5.69 3.83 4.96
CA THR A 162 -6.91 4.60 4.83
C THR A 162 -7.77 3.87 3.81
N GLN A 163 -8.95 3.48 4.24
CA GLN A 163 -9.91 2.91 3.32
C GLN A 163 -10.13 3.91 2.18
N PRO A 164 -10.15 3.48 0.92
CA PRO A 164 -10.32 4.36 -0.24
C PRO A 164 -11.75 4.93 -0.35
N LEU A 165 -12.38 5.21 0.77
CA LEU A 165 -13.76 5.69 0.91
C LEU A 165 -14.04 6.98 0.12
N ASN A 166 -13.01 7.73 -0.21
CA ASN A 166 -13.17 9.06 -0.79
C ASN A 166 -12.79 9.15 -2.27
N ASN A 167 -12.38 8.05 -2.92
CA ASN A 167 -12.14 8.12 -4.35
C ASN A 167 -13.45 7.94 -5.12
N PRO A 168 -13.98 9.00 -5.74
CA PRO A 168 -15.25 8.95 -6.45
C PRO A 168 -15.23 7.98 -7.64
N VAL A 169 -14.05 7.54 -8.09
CA VAL A 169 -13.91 6.60 -9.22
C VAL A 169 -14.70 5.31 -8.99
N TRP A 170 -14.79 4.84 -7.74
CA TRP A 170 -15.52 3.62 -7.41
C TRP A 170 -17.04 3.72 -7.55
N ASN A 171 -17.55 4.89 -7.91
CA ASN A 171 -18.96 5.09 -8.24
C ASN A 171 -19.21 5.17 -9.75
N TYR A 172 -18.20 4.84 -10.58
CA TYR A 172 -18.28 4.95 -12.04
C TYR A 172 -17.84 3.66 -12.74
N VAL A 173 -18.32 3.54 -13.98
CA VAL A 173 -17.64 2.83 -15.05
C VAL A 173 -16.60 3.81 -15.59
N TYR A 174 -15.33 3.59 -15.29
CA TYR A 174 -14.25 4.55 -15.52
C TYR A 174 -13.31 4.06 -16.64
N ALA A 175 -13.19 4.85 -17.72
CA ALA A 175 -12.23 4.63 -18.79
C ALA A 175 -11.13 5.71 -18.75
N GLY A 176 -9.90 5.30 -18.50
CA GLY A 176 -8.78 6.20 -18.22
C GLY A 176 -7.95 6.61 -19.44
N HIS A 177 -8.14 5.98 -20.60
CA HIS A 177 -7.37 6.28 -21.81
C HIS A 177 -7.58 7.70 -22.31
N THR A 178 -6.51 8.33 -22.79
CA THR A 178 -6.53 9.68 -23.39
C THR A 178 -5.57 9.73 -24.58
N GLY A 179 -5.84 10.65 -25.51
CA GLY A 179 -4.90 10.96 -26.61
C GLY A 179 -5.29 10.37 -27.97
N SER A 180 -6.39 9.66 -28.09
CA SER A 180 -6.94 9.14 -29.35
C SER A 180 -8.12 9.95 -29.81
N THR A 181 -8.54 9.77 -31.08
CA THR A 181 -9.77 10.37 -31.60
C THR A 181 -11.01 9.86 -30.85
N CYS A 182 -11.02 8.57 -30.52
CA CYS A 182 -11.99 7.90 -29.66
C CYS A 182 -11.23 7.12 -28.60
N ASP A 183 -11.13 7.65 -27.40
CA ASP A 183 -10.46 6.99 -26.29
C ASP A 183 -11.35 5.89 -25.70
N GLN A 184 -12.65 6.11 -25.69
CA GLN A 184 -13.65 5.12 -25.34
C GLN A 184 -14.73 5.08 -26.40
N THR A 185 -15.04 3.87 -26.91
CA THR A 185 -16.13 3.64 -27.84
C THR A 185 -17.20 2.76 -27.19
N LEU A 186 -18.44 3.19 -27.29
CA LEU A 186 -19.59 2.37 -26.91
C LEU A 186 -20.27 1.85 -28.19
N ASN A 187 -20.37 0.54 -28.29
CA ASN A 187 -20.97 -0.17 -29.42
C ASN A 187 -22.42 -0.59 -29.12
N ASN A 188 -23.17 -0.96 -30.12
CA ASN A 188 -24.61 -1.26 -30.15
C ASN A 188 -25.21 -1.91 -28.90
N ASN A 189 -26.44 -1.49 -28.53
CA ASN A 189 -27.30 -2.13 -27.55
C ASN A 189 -26.65 -2.30 -26.15
N ILE A 190 -25.99 -1.27 -25.66
CA ILE A 190 -25.56 -1.25 -24.26
C ILE A 190 -26.78 -0.85 -23.43
N GLY A 191 -27.34 -1.83 -22.74
CA GLY A 191 -28.30 -1.61 -21.66
C GLY A 191 -27.54 -1.16 -20.43
N GLY A 192 -27.40 0.15 -20.20
CA GLY A 192 -26.67 0.60 -19.04
C GLY A 192 -27.25 1.87 -18.41
N ASN A 193 -27.50 1.80 -17.13
CA ASN A 193 -27.84 2.94 -16.30
C ASN A 193 -26.67 3.37 -15.40
N SER A 194 -25.50 2.75 -15.56
CA SER A 194 -24.31 3.07 -14.76
C SER A 194 -23.78 4.47 -15.05
N ARG A 195 -23.31 5.12 -14.00
CA ARG A 195 -22.57 6.37 -14.15
C ARG A 195 -21.26 6.09 -14.89
N MET A 196 -20.98 6.85 -15.94
CA MET A 196 -19.77 6.67 -16.75
C MET A 196 -18.84 7.88 -16.64
N TYR A 197 -17.57 7.62 -16.46
CA TYR A 197 -16.50 8.61 -16.54
C TYR A 197 -15.50 8.20 -17.62
N VAL A 198 -15.27 9.08 -18.58
CA VAL A 198 -14.28 8.90 -19.64
C VAL A 198 -13.27 10.04 -19.54
N ALA A 199 -12.00 9.71 -19.24
CA ALA A 199 -10.97 10.75 -19.09
C ALA A 199 -10.65 11.48 -20.41
N GLY A 200 -10.73 10.77 -21.53
CA GLY A 200 -10.48 11.29 -22.89
C GLY A 200 -11.77 11.52 -23.67
N ASN A 201 -11.74 11.17 -24.96
CA ASN A 201 -12.83 11.33 -25.91
C ASN A 201 -13.78 10.13 -25.89
N LEU A 202 -15.08 10.39 -25.86
CA LEU A 202 -16.14 9.37 -25.93
C LEU A 202 -16.79 9.37 -27.32
N CYS A 203 -16.84 8.19 -27.96
CA CYS A 203 -17.55 7.95 -29.20
C CYS A 203 -18.72 6.97 -28.99
N LEU A 204 -19.92 7.39 -29.32
CA LEU A 204 -21.08 6.52 -29.33
C LEU A 204 -21.33 6.01 -30.74
N SER A 205 -21.31 4.70 -30.94
CA SER A 205 -21.68 4.06 -32.20
C SER A 205 -23.19 4.21 -32.47
N PRO A 206 -23.65 3.99 -33.71
CA PRO A 206 -25.08 4.10 -34.03
C PRO A 206 -25.96 3.29 -33.09
N ASN A 207 -27.13 3.84 -32.75
CA ASN A 207 -28.16 3.24 -31.90
C ASN A 207 -27.79 3.03 -30.41
N VAL A 208 -26.67 3.55 -29.94
CA VAL A 208 -26.34 3.52 -28.49
C VAL A 208 -27.25 4.48 -27.73
N GLN A 209 -27.96 4.01 -26.73
CA GLN A 209 -28.87 4.81 -25.91
C GLN A 209 -28.41 4.79 -24.42
N MET A 210 -27.95 5.92 -23.95
CA MET A 210 -27.54 6.11 -22.54
C MET A 210 -28.63 6.86 -21.76
N ALA A 211 -29.84 6.31 -21.73
CA ALA A 211 -31.04 7.02 -21.32
C ALA A 211 -31.07 7.51 -19.87
N GLN A 212 -30.37 6.83 -18.94
CA GLN A 212 -30.41 7.14 -17.50
C GLN A 212 -29.03 7.29 -16.88
N SER A 213 -27.99 7.26 -17.68
CA SER A 213 -26.61 7.31 -17.21
C SER A 213 -26.11 8.75 -17.09
N ALA A 214 -25.60 9.12 -15.92
CA ALA A 214 -24.78 10.32 -15.80
C ALA A 214 -23.45 10.09 -16.53
N VAL A 215 -23.12 10.96 -17.48
CA VAL A 215 -21.93 10.81 -18.33
C VAL A 215 -20.99 11.98 -18.09
N ILE A 216 -19.74 11.67 -17.81
CA ILE A 216 -18.66 12.63 -17.63
C ILE A 216 -17.59 12.33 -18.69
N VAL A 217 -17.29 13.28 -19.56
CA VAL A 217 -16.31 13.18 -20.63
C VAL A 217 -15.28 14.30 -20.46
N GLY A 218 -14.02 13.92 -20.21
CA GLY A 218 -12.93 14.89 -20.07
C GLY A 218 -12.57 15.59 -21.40
N GLY A 219 -12.69 14.87 -22.51
CA GLY A 219 -12.44 15.34 -23.88
C GLY A 219 -13.70 15.67 -24.65
N ASN A 220 -13.73 15.24 -25.92
CA ASN A 220 -14.84 15.50 -26.86
C ASN A 220 -15.87 14.34 -26.79
N LEU A 221 -17.12 14.68 -27.14
CA LEU A 221 -18.22 13.72 -27.25
C LEU A 221 -18.69 13.61 -28.70
N ASP A 222 -18.55 12.43 -29.29
CA ASP A 222 -19.01 12.10 -30.64
C ASP A 222 -20.25 11.20 -30.56
N VAL A 223 -21.39 11.74 -30.98
CA VAL A 223 -22.67 11.03 -30.98
C VAL A 223 -23.01 10.62 -32.41
N SER A 224 -22.92 9.33 -32.72
CA SER A 224 -23.29 8.84 -34.06
C SER A 224 -24.82 8.87 -34.32
N ASN A 225 -25.19 8.59 -35.54
CA ASN A 225 -26.59 8.61 -35.97
C ASN A 225 -27.45 7.65 -35.09
N ASN A 226 -28.62 8.13 -34.67
CA ASN A 226 -29.53 7.43 -33.75
C ASN A 226 -28.96 7.07 -32.38
N ALA A 227 -27.77 7.54 -32.03
CA ALA A 227 -27.26 7.44 -30.66
C ALA A 227 -27.75 8.65 -29.83
N ALA A 228 -27.81 8.45 -28.50
CA ALA A 228 -28.21 9.55 -27.60
C ALA A 228 -27.57 9.39 -26.20
N VAL A 229 -27.29 10.53 -25.57
CA VAL A 229 -26.96 10.64 -24.15
C VAL A 229 -28.18 11.26 -23.44
N GLY A 230 -28.63 10.57 -22.40
CA GLY A 230 -29.88 10.91 -21.73
C GLY A 230 -31.12 10.55 -22.53
N ALA A 231 -32.29 10.83 -21.99
CA ALA A 231 -33.57 10.62 -22.65
C ALA A 231 -34.30 11.93 -22.79
N ASN A 232 -34.97 12.10 -23.93
CA ASN A 232 -35.84 13.26 -24.15
C ASN A 232 -37.15 13.14 -23.35
N THR A 233 -37.05 13.24 -22.05
CA THR A 233 -38.11 13.10 -21.07
C THR A 233 -38.24 14.40 -20.27
N SER A 234 -39.06 14.39 -19.23
CA SER A 234 -39.21 15.53 -18.36
C SER A 234 -37.88 15.94 -17.70
N MET A 235 -37.74 17.23 -17.35
CA MET A 235 -36.55 17.77 -16.72
C MET A 235 -36.15 16.99 -15.46
N SER A 236 -37.11 16.46 -14.70
CA SER A 236 -36.86 15.68 -13.51
C SER A 236 -36.08 14.35 -13.76
N THR A 237 -36.28 13.77 -14.93
CA THR A 237 -35.65 12.50 -15.33
C THR A 237 -34.36 12.70 -16.14
N ARG A 238 -34.05 13.89 -16.61
CA ARG A 238 -32.78 14.18 -17.30
C ARG A 238 -31.62 14.04 -16.36
N VAL A 239 -30.53 13.47 -16.86
CA VAL A 239 -29.27 13.30 -16.14
C VAL A 239 -28.32 14.47 -16.37
N GLU A 240 -27.36 14.65 -15.50
CA GLU A 240 -26.28 15.60 -15.71
C GLU A 240 -25.22 14.99 -16.64
N THR A 241 -24.83 15.76 -17.64
CA THR A 241 -23.75 15.41 -18.58
C THR A 241 -22.68 16.47 -18.52
N TYR A 242 -21.44 16.04 -18.39
CA TYR A 242 -20.25 16.89 -18.37
C TYR A 242 -19.42 16.60 -19.61
N VAL A 243 -19.00 17.62 -20.35
CA VAL A 243 -18.11 17.50 -21.51
C VAL A 243 -17.09 18.63 -21.49
N GLY A 244 -15.82 18.29 -21.31
CA GLY A 244 -14.72 19.27 -21.25
C GLY A 244 -14.35 19.85 -22.60
N GLY A 245 -14.60 19.11 -23.68
CA GLY A 245 -14.32 19.51 -25.05
C GLY A 245 -15.56 19.91 -25.86
N SER A 246 -15.56 19.56 -27.14
CA SER A 246 -16.63 19.83 -28.10
C SER A 246 -17.50 18.60 -28.34
N CYS A 247 -18.70 18.81 -28.82
CA CYS A 247 -19.64 17.78 -29.24
C CYS A 247 -19.88 17.80 -30.76
N ARG A 248 -20.10 16.62 -31.33
CA ARG A 248 -20.68 16.52 -32.69
C ARG A 248 -21.74 15.42 -32.75
N TYR A 249 -22.62 15.53 -33.76
CA TYR A 249 -23.63 14.52 -34.05
C TYR A 249 -23.54 14.11 -35.51
N SER A 250 -23.57 12.80 -35.77
CA SER A 250 -23.68 12.21 -37.12
C SER A 250 -22.73 12.84 -38.14
N VAL A 251 -21.41 12.75 -37.90
CA VAL A 251 -20.35 13.31 -38.77
C VAL A 251 -20.47 14.83 -39.06
N GLY A 252 -21.26 15.54 -38.29
CA GLY A 252 -21.38 17.01 -38.36
C GLY A 252 -20.13 17.73 -37.86
N SER A 253 -20.15 19.04 -37.86
CA SER A 253 -19.07 19.87 -37.35
C SER A 253 -19.00 19.81 -35.81
N TRP A 254 -17.79 19.82 -35.27
CA TRP A 254 -17.56 20.02 -33.85
C TRP A 254 -18.03 21.42 -33.42
N ALA A 255 -18.74 21.48 -32.31
CA ALA A 255 -19.18 22.75 -31.73
C ALA A 255 -19.31 22.63 -30.22
N THR A 256 -19.47 23.73 -29.52
CA THR A 256 -19.75 23.77 -28.10
C THR A 256 -20.96 22.88 -27.77
N CYS A 257 -20.85 22.02 -26.79
CA CYS A 257 -21.92 21.15 -26.36
C CYS A 257 -23.09 21.97 -25.81
N SER A 258 -24.29 21.77 -26.34
CA SER A 258 -25.52 22.33 -25.77
C SER A 258 -26.42 21.21 -25.27
N GLY A 259 -27.03 21.38 -24.14
CA GLY A 259 -27.78 20.33 -23.45
C GLY A 259 -29.20 20.11 -23.94
N ASP A 260 -29.56 20.71 -25.05
CA ASP A 260 -30.81 20.44 -25.69
C ASP A 260 -30.52 19.89 -27.05
N GLN A 261 -30.74 18.56 -27.31
CA GLN A 261 -31.72 18.45 -28.05
C GLN A 261 -31.61 17.75 -29.29
N ASP A 262 -32.62 17.79 -29.95
CA ASP A 262 -32.97 17.27 -31.29
C ASP A 262 -31.84 17.34 -32.33
N ALA A 263 -30.97 18.33 -32.25
CA ALA A 263 -29.86 18.50 -33.18
C ALA A 263 -28.60 17.69 -32.83
N ARG A 264 -28.42 17.26 -31.60
CA ARG A 264 -27.21 16.52 -31.16
C ARG A 264 -27.48 15.31 -30.29
N HIS A 265 -28.74 15.05 -29.98
CA HIS A 265 -29.18 13.94 -29.16
C HIS A 265 -28.50 13.87 -27.77
N ILE A 266 -28.27 15.03 -27.15
CA ILE A 266 -27.76 15.15 -25.79
C ILE A 266 -28.85 15.76 -24.91
N TYR A 267 -29.53 14.92 -24.13
CA TYR A 267 -30.64 15.30 -23.28
C TYR A 267 -30.17 15.46 -21.83
N SER A 268 -29.60 16.61 -21.53
CA SER A 268 -28.91 16.89 -20.29
C SER A 268 -29.49 18.09 -19.54
N LYS A 269 -29.19 18.15 -18.24
CA LYS A 269 -29.43 19.31 -17.37
C LYS A 269 -28.15 19.75 -16.70
N LEU A 270 -28.08 21.02 -16.31
CA LEU A 270 -26.97 21.54 -15.51
C LEU A 270 -27.05 21.04 -14.05
N ALA A 271 -25.95 21.16 -13.31
CA ALA A 271 -25.86 20.77 -11.92
C ALA A 271 -26.88 21.42 -10.98
N ASN A 272 -27.48 22.55 -11.37
CA ASN A 272 -28.59 23.16 -10.66
C ASN A 272 -29.91 22.36 -10.72
N GLY A 273 -29.96 21.32 -11.58
CA GLY A 273 -31.09 20.42 -11.75
C GLY A 273 -32.33 21.00 -12.47
N THR A 274 -32.34 22.30 -12.80
CA THR A 274 -33.49 23.02 -13.34
C THR A 274 -33.28 23.60 -14.73
N THR A 275 -32.04 23.70 -15.18
CA THR A 275 -31.69 24.29 -16.48
C THR A 275 -31.20 23.21 -17.44
N ILE A 276 -31.74 23.26 -18.67
CA ILE A 276 -31.23 22.42 -19.77
C ILE A 276 -29.84 22.91 -20.14
N GLY A 277 -28.88 21.98 -20.24
CA GLY A 277 -27.53 22.32 -20.61
C GLY A 277 -26.54 21.18 -20.38
N VAL A 278 -25.33 21.33 -20.91
CA VAL A 278 -24.17 20.47 -20.64
C VAL A 278 -23.19 21.24 -19.75
N ASN A 279 -22.68 20.61 -18.75
CA ASN A 279 -21.65 21.19 -17.88
C ASN A 279 -20.28 21.08 -18.58
N HIS A 280 -19.56 22.22 -18.70
CA HIS A 280 -18.27 22.26 -19.40
C HIS A 280 -17.06 22.12 -18.51
N THR A 281 -17.27 21.97 -17.22
CA THR A 281 -16.19 21.76 -16.24
C THR A 281 -16.40 20.39 -15.59
N PRO A 282 -15.95 19.31 -16.25
CA PRO A 282 -16.05 17.98 -15.65
C PRO A 282 -15.24 17.91 -14.35
N PRO A 283 -15.78 17.25 -13.32
CA PRO A 283 -15.00 17.00 -12.11
C PRO A 283 -13.77 16.15 -12.46
N VAL A 284 -12.63 16.51 -11.92
CA VAL A 284 -11.40 15.71 -12.08
C VAL A 284 -11.49 14.53 -11.13
N VAL A 285 -11.53 13.34 -11.69
CA VAL A 285 -11.46 12.08 -10.94
C VAL A 285 -10.15 11.41 -11.31
N PRO A 286 -9.15 11.46 -10.44
CA PRO A 286 -7.88 10.79 -10.72
C PRO A 286 -8.08 9.27 -10.72
N PRO A 287 -7.47 8.54 -11.69
CA PRO A 287 -7.51 7.09 -11.67
C PRO A 287 -6.81 6.57 -10.42
N PRO A 288 -7.34 5.53 -9.77
CA PRO A 288 -6.63 4.90 -8.67
C PRO A 288 -5.39 4.19 -9.21
N THR A 289 -4.33 4.22 -8.44
CA THR A 289 -3.13 3.42 -8.72
C THR A 289 -3.17 2.15 -7.88
N ALA A 290 -2.91 1.00 -8.51
CA ALA A 290 -2.75 -0.25 -7.79
C ALA A 290 -1.27 -0.44 -7.45
N ASP A 291 -0.93 -0.32 -6.20
CA ASP A 291 0.40 -0.64 -5.69
C ASP A 291 0.49 -2.14 -5.39
N PHE A 292 0.83 -2.92 -6.41
CA PHE A 292 0.99 -4.37 -6.28
C PHE A 292 2.11 -4.75 -5.32
N ALA A 293 3.16 -3.92 -5.19
CA ALA A 293 4.27 -4.20 -4.30
C ALA A 293 3.84 -4.15 -2.84
N THR A 294 3.29 -3.02 -2.43
CA THR A 294 2.87 -2.82 -1.05
C THR A 294 1.78 -3.82 -0.64
N TRP A 295 0.80 -4.06 -1.50
CA TRP A 295 -0.27 -5.02 -1.19
C TRP A 295 0.24 -6.45 -1.15
N TYR A 296 1.14 -6.83 -2.04
CA TYR A 296 1.78 -8.13 -2.03
C TYR A 296 2.56 -8.37 -0.73
N GLU A 297 3.42 -7.44 -0.34
CA GLU A 297 4.19 -7.52 0.90
C GLU A 297 3.31 -7.57 2.15
N ASN A 298 2.16 -6.89 2.14
CA ASN A 298 1.22 -6.89 3.26
C ASN A 298 0.29 -8.11 3.27
N ALA A 299 -0.06 -8.64 2.10
CA ALA A 299 -0.88 -9.84 2.00
C ALA A 299 -0.12 -11.11 2.40
N ILE A 300 1.21 -11.08 2.35
CA ILE A 300 2.08 -12.19 2.73
C ILE A 300 3.03 -11.76 3.85
N PRO A 301 2.56 -11.62 5.08
CA PRO A 301 3.45 -11.40 6.21
C PRO A 301 4.20 -12.69 6.54
N GLY A 302 5.34 -12.91 5.90
CA GLY A 302 6.19 -14.07 6.14
C GLY A 302 5.83 -15.34 5.35
N PRO A 303 6.51 -16.48 5.60
CA PRO A 303 6.48 -17.66 4.74
C PRO A 303 5.24 -18.55 4.86
N SER A 304 4.18 -18.14 5.52
CA SER A 304 3.06 -19.02 5.84
C SER A 304 1.81 -18.73 5.03
N GLN A 305 1.84 -19.14 3.78
CA GLN A 305 0.61 -19.48 3.06
C GLN A 305 0.19 -20.89 3.45
N SER A 306 -1.05 -21.07 3.86
CA SER A 306 -1.62 -22.40 3.99
C SER A 306 -2.86 -22.50 3.12
N CYS A 307 -2.80 -23.40 2.13
CA CYS A 307 -3.94 -23.81 1.35
C CYS A 307 -4.23 -25.29 1.59
N THR A 308 -5.48 -25.61 1.85
CA THR A 308 -5.95 -26.98 1.87
C THR A 308 -6.67 -27.25 0.55
N THR A 309 -6.24 -28.25 -0.19
CA THR A 309 -6.92 -28.70 -1.39
C THR A 309 -6.85 -30.21 -1.50
N SER A 310 -7.91 -30.82 -1.93
CA SER A 310 -7.96 -32.27 -2.16
C SER A 310 -7.26 -32.68 -3.46
N SER A 311 -7.09 -31.80 -4.41
CA SER A 311 -6.28 -31.98 -5.64
C SER A 311 -6.41 -30.73 -6.52
N GLY A 312 -5.32 -30.21 -7.07
CA GLY A 312 -5.36 -29.13 -8.05
C GLY A 312 -4.33 -28.04 -7.82
N ALA A 313 -4.22 -27.12 -8.78
CA ALA A 313 -3.38 -25.94 -8.65
C ALA A 313 -3.95 -25.02 -7.58
N VAL A 314 -3.15 -24.70 -6.61
CA VAL A 314 -3.43 -23.73 -5.54
C VAL A 314 -2.97 -22.35 -5.97
N PRO A 315 -3.61 -21.27 -5.53
CA PRO A 315 -3.07 -19.93 -5.72
C PRO A 315 -1.63 -19.92 -5.21
N MET A 316 -0.70 -19.64 -6.11
CA MET A 316 0.69 -19.47 -5.74
C MET A 316 0.88 -18.04 -5.27
N PHE A 317 1.11 -17.88 -4.00
CA PHE A 317 1.66 -16.65 -3.47
C PHE A 317 3.17 -16.73 -3.61
N ASP A 318 3.71 -15.95 -4.52
CA ASP A 318 5.14 -15.87 -4.71
C ASP A 318 5.69 -14.68 -3.89
N ASN A 319 6.70 -14.92 -3.09
CA ASN A 319 7.42 -13.88 -2.38
C ASN A 319 8.61 -13.30 -3.18
N ASN A 320 8.72 -13.64 -4.47
CA ASN A 320 9.72 -13.08 -5.38
C ASN A 320 9.28 -11.78 -6.07
N TYR A 321 8.45 -10.97 -5.43
CA TYR A 321 8.16 -9.64 -5.95
C TYR A 321 9.48 -8.84 -6.12
N PRO A 322 9.72 -8.11 -7.20
CA PRO A 322 8.86 -7.87 -8.37
C PRO A 322 9.01 -8.90 -9.51
N ALA A 323 9.76 -9.97 -9.33
CA ALA A 323 10.03 -10.98 -10.39
C ALA A 323 8.89 -11.99 -10.59
N ARG A 324 7.67 -11.62 -10.21
CA ARG A 324 6.49 -12.47 -10.33
C ARG A 324 6.12 -12.78 -11.78
N ASP A 325 5.46 -13.90 -11.99
CA ASP A 325 4.96 -14.32 -13.29
C ASP A 325 3.75 -13.48 -13.73
N THR A 326 3.97 -12.55 -14.65
CA THR A 326 2.90 -11.78 -15.30
C THR A 326 2.34 -12.49 -16.53
N SER A 327 2.89 -13.67 -16.87
CA SER A 327 2.39 -14.49 -17.97
C SER A 327 1.10 -15.20 -17.58
N VAL A 328 0.47 -15.84 -18.57
CA VAL A 328 -0.72 -16.67 -18.36
C VAL A 328 -0.40 -18.14 -18.16
N SER A 329 0.85 -18.49 -17.95
CA SER A 329 1.28 -19.88 -17.78
C SER A 329 0.70 -20.50 -16.52
N THR A 330 0.54 -19.69 -15.46
CA THR A 330 -0.10 -20.10 -14.21
C THR A 330 -1.51 -19.53 -14.15
N VAL A 331 -2.51 -20.40 -14.24
CA VAL A 331 -3.93 -20.04 -14.20
C VAL A 331 -4.62 -20.77 -13.06
N PHE A 332 -5.16 -20.00 -12.11
CA PHE A 332 -5.91 -20.54 -11.00
C PHE A 332 -7.41 -20.47 -11.25
N ASP A 333 -8.10 -21.62 -11.12
CA ASP A 333 -9.56 -21.67 -11.18
C ASP A 333 -10.14 -21.37 -9.79
N LEU A 334 -10.89 -20.27 -9.67
CA LEU A 334 -11.53 -19.87 -8.42
C LEU A 334 -12.75 -20.74 -8.07
N THR A 335 -13.31 -21.47 -9.03
CA THR A 335 -14.51 -22.27 -8.87
C THR A 335 -14.35 -23.72 -9.38
N PRO A 336 -13.30 -24.43 -8.93
CA PRO A 336 -13.04 -25.80 -9.37
C PRO A 336 -14.11 -26.77 -8.88
N SER A 337 -14.04 -28.00 -9.34
CA SER A 337 -14.94 -29.07 -8.90
C SER A 337 -14.73 -29.55 -7.47
N THR A 338 -13.61 -29.16 -6.85
CA THR A 338 -13.22 -29.52 -5.48
C THR A 338 -13.12 -28.28 -4.60
N SER A 339 -13.51 -28.42 -3.32
CA SER A 339 -13.38 -27.33 -2.34
C SER A 339 -11.93 -27.08 -1.98
N TYR A 340 -11.62 -25.84 -1.64
CA TYR A 340 -10.31 -25.42 -1.11
C TYR A 340 -10.44 -24.29 -0.11
N ILE A 341 -9.42 -24.11 0.74
CA ILE A 341 -9.28 -22.98 1.65
C ILE A 341 -7.83 -22.50 1.60
N CYS A 342 -7.62 -21.22 1.32
CA CYS A 342 -6.35 -20.54 1.39
C CYS A 342 -6.42 -19.38 2.37
N ARG A 343 -5.44 -19.25 3.25
CA ARG A 343 -5.33 -18.14 4.21
C ARG A 343 -3.98 -17.48 4.12
N VAL A 344 -3.99 -16.17 4.25
CA VAL A 344 -2.80 -15.32 4.30
C VAL A 344 -2.75 -14.70 5.69
N GLY A 345 -1.65 -14.87 6.37
CA GLY A 345 -1.45 -14.26 7.69
C GLY A 345 -0.71 -15.14 8.68
N PRO A 346 -0.44 -14.65 9.89
CA PRO A 346 0.26 -15.39 10.93
C PRO A 346 -0.64 -16.51 11.45
N GLY A 347 -0.70 -17.62 10.75
CA GLY A 347 -1.43 -18.81 11.19
C GLY A 347 -0.53 -20.02 11.15
N ALA A 348 -0.38 -20.74 12.26
CA ALA A 348 0.23 -22.03 12.24
C ALA A 348 -0.64 -23.00 11.44
N SER A 349 0.00 -23.86 10.68
CA SER A 349 -0.66 -25.00 10.04
C SER A 349 0.07 -26.30 10.41
N THR A 350 -0.71 -27.38 10.45
CA THR A 350 -0.22 -28.74 10.69
C THR A 350 -1.11 -29.71 9.92
N THR A 351 -0.94 -30.99 10.10
CA THR A 351 -1.81 -32.02 9.50
C THR A 351 -2.35 -32.95 10.56
N LEU A 352 -3.49 -33.59 10.30
CA LEU A 352 -4.00 -34.69 11.11
C LEU A 352 -3.06 -35.89 11.00
N SER A 353 -2.64 -36.44 12.13
CA SER A 353 -1.83 -37.66 12.19
C SER A 353 -2.66 -38.92 11.91
N SER A 354 -3.98 -38.86 12.12
CA SER A 354 -4.92 -39.94 11.88
C SER A 354 -6.27 -39.39 11.44
N ALA A 355 -7.03 -40.19 10.69
CA ALA A 355 -8.40 -39.84 10.32
C ALA A 355 -9.28 -39.67 11.57
N ILE A 356 -10.24 -38.76 11.52
CA ILE A 356 -11.18 -38.49 12.61
C ILE A 356 -12.63 -38.61 12.10
N THR A 357 -13.50 -39.12 12.97
CA THR A 357 -14.95 -39.16 12.70
C THR A 357 -15.63 -37.84 13.06
N ALA A 358 -16.85 -37.62 12.61
CA ALA A 358 -17.61 -36.42 12.93
C ALA A 358 -17.90 -36.23 14.43
N SER A 359 -17.93 -37.31 15.22
CA SER A 359 -18.20 -37.28 16.67
C SER A 359 -16.96 -37.28 17.55
N GLN A 360 -15.79 -37.44 16.97
CA GLN A 360 -14.54 -37.55 17.73
C GLN A 360 -14.10 -36.17 18.25
N THR A 361 -13.87 -36.08 19.56
CA THR A 361 -13.46 -34.85 20.25
C THR A 361 -12.01 -34.81 20.69
N SER A 362 -11.24 -35.89 20.43
CA SER A 362 -9.79 -35.93 20.64
C SER A 362 -9.12 -36.14 19.30
N ILE A 363 -8.24 -35.25 18.91
CA ILE A 363 -7.53 -35.26 17.62
C ILE A 363 -6.02 -35.25 17.84
N THR A 364 -5.28 -35.93 16.96
CA THR A 364 -3.82 -35.92 16.97
C THR A 364 -3.30 -35.21 15.72
N VAL A 365 -2.44 -34.24 15.92
CA VAL A 365 -1.79 -33.45 14.85
C VAL A 365 -0.30 -33.77 14.77
N ALA A 366 0.29 -33.53 13.61
CA ALA A 366 1.71 -33.80 13.36
C ALA A 366 2.64 -32.86 14.14
N SER A 367 2.22 -31.61 14.38
CA SER A 367 2.99 -30.61 15.13
C SER A 367 2.05 -29.60 15.79
N SER A 368 2.39 -29.15 16.98
CA SER A 368 1.72 -28.02 17.66
C SER A 368 2.53 -26.72 17.58
N ALA A 369 3.64 -26.71 16.84
CA ALA A 369 4.51 -25.54 16.73
C ALA A 369 3.78 -24.36 16.08
N GLY A 370 3.86 -23.19 16.70
CA GLY A 370 3.22 -21.96 16.23
C GLY A 370 1.74 -21.79 16.60
N PHE A 371 1.10 -22.81 17.20
CA PHE A 371 -0.27 -22.68 17.72
C PHE A 371 -0.27 -22.08 19.14
N PRO A 372 -1.36 -21.37 19.54
CA PRO A 372 -1.46 -20.75 20.85
C PRO A 372 -1.35 -21.75 22.02
N ALA A 373 -0.84 -21.25 23.15
CA ALA A 373 -0.78 -22.00 24.41
C ALA A 373 -2.04 -21.87 25.29
N SER A 374 -3.11 -21.30 24.73
CA SER A 374 -4.43 -21.14 25.37
C SER A 374 -5.52 -21.53 24.38
N GLN A 375 -6.77 -21.48 24.76
CA GLN A 375 -7.89 -21.81 23.87
C GLN A 375 -7.83 -21.06 22.53
N PHE A 376 -7.97 -21.79 21.42
CA PHE A 376 -7.95 -21.25 20.06
C PHE A 376 -8.88 -22.04 19.16
N LYS A 377 -9.16 -21.50 17.98
CA LYS A 377 -9.93 -22.20 16.95
C LYS A 377 -9.00 -22.77 15.88
N ILE A 378 -9.40 -23.88 15.32
CA ILE A 378 -8.79 -24.51 14.15
C ILE A 378 -9.86 -24.72 13.07
N ARG A 379 -9.40 -24.78 11.83
CA ARG A 379 -10.24 -25.18 10.69
C ARG A 379 -9.63 -26.37 9.99
N ILE A 380 -10.49 -27.31 9.66
CA ILE A 380 -10.16 -28.47 8.82
C ILE A 380 -11.26 -28.55 7.75
N ASP A 381 -10.91 -28.37 6.48
CA ASP A 381 -11.86 -28.18 5.39
C ASP A 381 -12.87 -27.06 5.71
N ASP A 382 -14.16 -27.36 5.72
CA ASP A 382 -15.22 -26.40 6.06
C ASP A 382 -15.61 -26.41 7.54
N GLU A 383 -15.03 -27.29 8.35
CA GLU A 383 -15.35 -27.39 9.78
C GLU A 383 -14.43 -26.50 10.62
N VAL A 384 -15.03 -25.69 11.46
CA VAL A 384 -14.35 -24.95 12.53
C VAL A 384 -14.52 -25.67 13.85
N MET A 385 -13.41 -25.89 14.54
CA MET A 385 -13.37 -26.53 15.88
C MET A 385 -12.71 -25.59 16.87
N THR A 386 -13.13 -25.64 18.12
CA THR A 386 -12.42 -24.99 19.21
C THR A 386 -11.52 -26.00 19.94
N VAL A 387 -10.23 -25.75 19.97
CA VAL A 387 -9.29 -26.49 20.82
C VAL A 387 -9.48 -26.01 22.25
N THR A 388 -9.90 -26.92 23.13
CA THR A 388 -10.23 -26.63 24.54
C THR A 388 -9.25 -27.23 25.51
N GLY A 389 -8.29 -28.04 25.02
CA GLY A 389 -7.26 -28.69 25.86
C GLY A 389 -6.15 -29.30 25.01
N GLY A 390 -5.05 -29.67 25.69
CA GLY A 390 -3.87 -30.24 25.04
C GLY A 390 -2.97 -29.19 24.38
N TYR A 391 -3.05 -27.93 24.78
CA TYR A 391 -2.24 -26.82 24.26
C TYR A 391 -0.73 -27.14 24.36
N GLY A 392 0.01 -26.81 23.30
CA GLY A 392 1.45 -27.07 23.23
C GLY A 392 1.83 -28.55 23.03
N THR A 393 0.88 -29.47 22.94
CA THR A 393 1.09 -30.89 22.62
C THR A 393 0.49 -31.24 21.27
N THR A 394 0.78 -32.42 20.74
CA THR A 394 0.19 -32.91 19.48
C THR A 394 -1.18 -33.57 19.66
N ASN A 395 -1.66 -33.75 20.89
CA ASN A 395 -2.98 -34.33 21.18
C ASN A 395 -3.91 -33.24 21.72
N TRP A 396 -4.92 -32.88 20.95
CA TRP A 396 -5.84 -31.80 21.30
C TRP A 396 -7.22 -32.34 21.64
N THR A 397 -7.86 -31.73 22.62
CA THR A 397 -9.29 -31.88 22.88
C THR A 397 -10.03 -30.75 22.16
N VAL A 398 -11.05 -31.09 21.37
CA VAL A 398 -11.76 -30.13 20.53
C VAL A 398 -13.28 -30.18 20.74
N THR A 399 -13.91 -29.00 20.62
CA THR A 399 -15.35 -28.87 20.41
C THR A 399 -15.60 -28.75 18.92
N ARG A 400 -16.45 -29.62 18.39
CA ARG A 400 -16.71 -29.76 16.96
C ARG A 400 -17.79 -28.82 16.45
N GLY A 401 -17.76 -28.49 15.15
CA GLY A 401 -18.83 -27.78 14.46
C GLY A 401 -19.21 -26.41 15.03
N VAL A 402 -18.23 -25.64 15.49
CA VAL A 402 -18.46 -24.30 16.03
C VAL A 402 -18.57 -23.24 14.94
N SER A 403 -18.95 -22.02 15.31
CA SER A 403 -19.04 -20.86 14.40
C SER A 403 -19.97 -21.09 13.18
N GLY A 404 -21.01 -21.90 13.33
CA GLY A 404 -21.98 -22.19 12.26
C GLY A 404 -21.53 -23.27 11.28
N SER A 405 -20.37 -23.88 11.49
CA SER A 405 -19.92 -25.04 10.68
C SER A 405 -20.55 -26.35 11.18
N THR A 406 -20.52 -27.38 10.35
CA THR A 406 -21.04 -28.71 10.69
C THR A 406 -19.88 -29.69 10.91
N ALA A 407 -19.97 -30.49 11.98
CA ALA A 407 -18.99 -31.53 12.26
C ALA A 407 -18.97 -32.59 11.15
N ALA A 408 -17.79 -32.87 10.62
CA ALA A 408 -17.56 -33.78 9.51
C ALA A 408 -16.42 -34.79 9.82
N ALA A 409 -16.35 -35.88 9.05
CA ALA A 409 -15.20 -36.77 9.10
C ALA A 409 -14.06 -36.18 8.27
N HIS A 410 -12.82 -36.28 8.76
CA HIS A 410 -11.62 -35.81 8.05
C HIS A 410 -10.59 -36.92 7.90
N ALA A 411 -9.95 -36.97 6.73
CA ALA A 411 -8.95 -37.99 6.43
C ALA A 411 -7.62 -37.74 7.16
N THR A 412 -6.79 -38.78 7.24
CA THR A 412 -5.39 -38.65 7.67
C THR A 412 -4.66 -37.66 6.75
N SER A 413 -3.71 -36.91 7.29
CA SER A 413 -2.93 -35.89 6.58
C SER A 413 -3.73 -34.68 6.09
N GLN A 414 -5.00 -34.55 6.47
CA GLN A 414 -5.77 -33.35 6.20
C GLN A 414 -5.15 -32.14 6.91
N THR A 415 -5.07 -31.02 6.23
CA THR A 415 -4.45 -29.81 6.79
C THR A 415 -5.32 -29.23 7.89
N VAL A 416 -4.69 -28.89 9.00
CA VAL A 416 -5.28 -28.20 10.15
C VAL A 416 -4.69 -26.80 10.21
N ILE A 417 -5.53 -25.78 10.16
CA ILE A 417 -5.11 -24.38 10.16
C ILE A 417 -5.57 -23.73 11.46
N TRP A 418 -4.75 -22.92 12.07
CA TRP A 418 -5.20 -22.04 13.14
C TRP A 418 -6.23 -21.05 12.57
N ASP A 419 -7.48 -21.15 13.05
CA ASP A 419 -8.60 -20.29 12.64
C ASP A 419 -8.55 -18.97 13.42
N ASP A 420 -7.62 -18.10 13.04
CA ASP A 420 -7.60 -16.74 13.58
C ASP A 420 -8.87 -16.01 13.15
N THR A 421 -9.45 -15.24 14.07
CA THR A 421 -10.65 -14.44 13.81
C THR A 421 -10.39 -13.23 12.91
N THR A 422 -9.14 -12.89 12.66
CA THR A 422 -8.71 -11.77 11.81
C THR A 422 -7.59 -12.15 10.85
N PRO A 423 -7.81 -13.06 9.86
CA PRO A 423 -6.80 -13.31 8.83
C PRO A 423 -6.58 -12.05 8.00
N SER A 424 -5.32 -11.80 7.60
CA SER A 424 -5.00 -10.70 6.65
C SER A 424 -5.69 -10.91 5.30
N GLY A 425 -5.94 -12.18 4.94
CA GLY A 425 -6.74 -12.55 3.78
C GLY A 425 -7.17 -14.01 3.85
N GLU A 426 -8.39 -14.28 3.39
CA GLU A 426 -8.92 -15.64 3.21
C GLU A 426 -9.58 -15.74 1.85
N LEU A 427 -9.28 -16.83 1.14
CA LEU A 427 -9.94 -17.25 -0.08
C LEU A 427 -10.32 -18.70 0.08
N SER A 428 -11.62 -18.99 0.12
CA SER A 428 -12.11 -20.36 0.21
C SER A 428 -13.28 -20.59 -0.74
N TRP A 429 -13.34 -21.80 -1.28
CA TRP A 429 -14.38 -22.26 -2.19
C TRP A 429 -15.03 -23.53 -1.66
N ASN A 430 -16.35 -23.51 -1.58
CA ASN A 430 -17.14 -24.70 -1.30
C ASN A 430 -17.81 -25.18 -2.59
N ALA A 431 -17.33 -26.28 -3.15
CA ALA A 431 -17.82 -26.83 -4.41
C ALA A 431 -19.25 -27.40 -4.32
N THR A 432 -19.72 -27.76 -3.12
CA THR A 432 -21.08 -28.29 -2.90
C THR A 432 -22.10 -27.14 -2.89
N THR A 433 -21.87 -26.11 -2.10
CA THR A 433 -22.76 -24.94 -2.01
C THR A 433 -22.50 -23.92 -3.12
N LYS A 434 -21.42 -24.07 -3.89
CA LYS A 434 -20.96 -23.12 -4.92
C LYS A 434 -20.75 -21.71 -4.36
N THR A 435 -20.13 -21.65 -3.17
CA THR A 435 -19.90 -20.42 -2.44
C THR A 435 -18.41 -20.13 -2.36
N LEU A 436 -18.00 -18.96 -2.84
CA LEU A 436 -16.67 -18.38 -2.69
C LEU A 436 -16.69 -17.42 -1.50
N THR A 437 -15.81 -17.63 -0.53
CA THR A 437 -15.63 -16.69 0.58
C THR A 437 -14.31 -15.95 0.43
N VAL A 438 -14.38 -14.64 0.47
CA VAL A 438 -13.20 -13.76 0.38
C VAL A 438 -13.23 -12.80 1.55
N LYS A 439 -12.13 -12.70 2.30
CA LYS A 439 -11.95 -11.75 3.40
C LYS A 439 -10.57 -11.10 3.29
N GLY A 440 -10.52 -9.79 3.55
CA GLY A 440 -9.28 -9.03 3.49
C GLY A 440 -8.69 -8.98 2.09
N THR A 441 -7.36 -9.03 2.00
CA THR A 441 -6.62 -8.94 0.73
C THR A 441 -5.90 -10.24 0.44
N VAL A 442 -6.08 -10.76 -0.77
CA VAL A 442 -5.41 -11.96 -1.28
C VAL A 442 -4.63 -11.59 -2.54
N PHE A 443 -3.40 -12.06 -2.65
CA PHE A 443 -2.57 -11.89 -3.84
C PHE A 443 -2.36 -13.24 -4.53
N ILE A 444 -2.62 -13.30 -5.83
CA ILE A 444 -2.39 -14.49 -6.65
C ILE A 444 -1.34 -14.15 -7.70
N ASP A 445 -0.21 -14.86 -7.67
CA ASP A 445 0.81 -14.72 -8.70
C ASP A 445 0.42 -15.53 -9.93
N GLY A 446 -0.03 -14.83 -10.96
CA GLY A 446 -0.54 -15.42 -12.20
C GLY A 446 -1.92 -14.90 -12.55
N SER A 447 -2.63 -15.69 -13.35
CA SER A 447 -3.98 -15.40 -13.82
C SER A 447 -5.03 -16.21 -13.07
N ALA A 448 -6.25 -15.68 -13.02
CA ALA A 448 -7.38 -16.42 -12.46
C ALA A 448 -8.55 -16.52 -13.44
N LYS A 449 -9.37 -17.55 -13.27
CA LYS A 449 -10.58 -17.79 -14.04
C LYS A 449 -11.72 -18.29 -13.17
N ILE A 450 -12.94 -18.03 -13.62
CA ILE A 450 -14.17 -18.63 -13.12
C ILE A 450 -14.74 -19.43 -14.29
N THR A 451 -14.73 -20.76 -14.19
CA THR A 451 -15.18 -21.63 -15.28
C THR A 451 -16.50 -22.31 -15.00
N ASN A 452 -16.95 -22.29 -13.76
CA ASN A 452 -18.24 -22.87 -13.42
C ASN A 452 -19.38 -22.00 -13.94
N ARG A 453 -20.01 -22.42 -15.04
CA ARG A 453 -21.14 -21.73 -15.67
C ARG A 453 -22.44 -21.75 -14.87
N ALA A 454 -22.50 -22.56 -13.81
CA ALA A 454 -23.60 -22.48 -12.87
C ALA A 454 -23.53 -21.17 -12.09
N LEU A 455 -24.60 -20.86 -11.39
CA LEU A 455 -24.62 -19.74 -10.45
C LEU A 455 -23.67 -20.04 -9.28
N ASN A 456 -22.69 -19.20 -9.11
CA ASN A 456 -21.80 -19.18 -7.96
C ASN A 456 -22.07 -17.91 -7.15
N GLN A 457 -22.06 -18.05 -5.85
CA GLN A 457 -22.26 -16.94 -4.93
C GLN A 457 -20.94 -16.65 -4.19
N TYR A 458 -20.67 -15.39 -3.91
CA TYR A 458 -19.62 -15.04 -2.95
C TYR A 458 -20.21 -14.38 -1.71
N ASN A 459 -19.50 -14.49 -0.60
CA ASN A 459 -19.83 -13.87 0.67
C ASN A 459 -18.67 -13.03 1.18
N GLY A 460 -19.00 -11.88 1.77
CA GLY A 460 -18.07 -10.99 2.45
C GLY A 460 -17.47 -9.91 1.56
N GLN A 461 -16.56 -9.17 2.16
CA GLN A 461 -15.80 -8.12 1.47
C GLN A 461 -14.33 -8.52 1.38
N GLY A 462 -13.77 -8.48 0.18
CA GLY A 462 -12.37 -8.82 -0.02
C GLY A 462 -11.83 -8.35 -1.37
N THR A 463 -10.51 -8.24 -1.43
CA THR A 463 -9.78 -7.85 -2.63
C THR A 463 -8.85 -8.95 -3.06
N ILE A 464 -8.91 -9.32 -4.33
CA ILE A 464 -7.99 -10.29 -4.94
C ILE A 464 -7.12 -9.55 -5.95
N TYR A 465 -5.82 -9.53 -5.69
CA TYR A 465 -4.81 -9.04 -6.61
C TYR A 465 -4.33 -10.17 -7.51
N LEU A 466 -4.24 -9.89 -8.80
CA LEU A 466 -3.74 -10.82 -9.82
C LEU A 466 -2.56 -10.16 -10.55
N SER A 467 -1.39 -10.80 -10.57
CA SER A 467 -0.28 -10.34 -11.40
C SER A 467 -0.53 -10.60 -12.90
N GLY A 468 -1.32 -11.61 -13.24
CA GLY A 468 -1.81 -11.93 -14.57
C GLY A 468 -3.16 -11.31 -14.90
N SER A 469 -3.98 -12.04 -15.64
CA SER A 469 -5.30 -11.63 -16.15
C SER A 469 -6.45 -12.35 -15.42
N MET A 470 -7.67 -11.79 -15.54
CA MET A 470 -8.90 -12.40 -15.02
C MET A 470 -9.85 -12.76 -16.13
N TYR A 471 -10.37 -13.98 -16.11
CA TYR A 471 -11.35 -14.47 -17.08
C TYR A 471 -12.60 -15.04 -16.39
N ILE A 472 -13.76 -14.50 -16.72
CA ILE A 472 -15.04 -14.87 -16.11
C ILE A 472 -15.92 -15.52 -17.17
N ASP A 473 -15.95 -16.87 -17.19
CA ASP A 473 -16.82 -17.71 -18.07
C ASP A 473 -18.01 -18.27 -17.28
N GLY A 474 -18.42 -17.62 -16.21
CA GLY A 474 -19.49 -18.10 -15.35
C GLY A 474 -20.24 -16.96 -14.70
N LYS A 475 -20.99 -17.29 -13.66
CA LYS A 475 -21.74 -16.32 -12.87
C LYS A 475 -21.15 -16.28 -11.47
N LEU A 476 -20.72 -15.11 -11.01
CA LEU A 476 -20.23 -14.87 -9.65
C LEU A 476 -20.93 -13.67 -9.06
N CYS A 477 -21.82 -13.88 -8.12
CA CYS A 477 -22.76 -12.90 -7.63
C CYS A 477 -22.69 -12.74 -6.11
N GLY A 478 -22.81 -11.53 -5.59
CA GLY A 478 -23.07 -11.27 -4.17
C GLY A 478 -24.57 -11.43 -3.86
N GLY A 479 -25.44 -10.92 -4.74
CA GLY A 479 -26.89 -11.08 -4.64
C GLY A 479 -27.43 -12.03 -5.73
N VAL A 480 -28.36 -12.90 -5.38
CA VAL A 480 -28.88 -13.91 -6.30
C VAL A 480 -30.39 -14.00 -6.27
N SER A 481 -31.00 -14.24 -7.44
CA SER A 481 -32.41 -14.57 -7.59
C SER A 481 -32.58 -15.67 -8.65
N GLY A 482 -33.10 -16.80 -8.25
CA GLY A 482 -33.20 -17.96 -9.12
C GLY A 482 -31.82 -18.45 -9.57
N SER A 483 -31.55 -18.41 -10.88
CA SER A 483 -30.29 -18.87 -11.48
C SER A 483 -29.41 -17.73 -12.03
N ASN A 484 -29.64 -16.49 -11.60
CA ASN A 484 -28.93 -15.31 -12.08
C ASN A 484 -28.49 -14.41 -10.93
N CYS A 485 -27.51 -13.55 -11.20
CA CYS A 485 -27.24 -12.42 -10.36
C CYS A 485 -28.48 -11.53 -10.25
N ASP A 486 -28.76 -11.06 -9.05
CA ASP A 486 -29.86 -10.14 -8.78
C ASP A 486 -29.35 -8.84 -8.21
N PHE A 487 -29.52 -7.80 -8.98
CA PHE A 487 -29.12 -6.46 -8.59
C PHE A 487 -29.86 -5.98 -7.33
N ALA A 488 -31.15 -6.29 -7.18
CA ALA A 488 -31.97 -5.79 -6.08
C ALA A 488 -31.58 -6.40 -4.72
N SER A 489 -31.03 -7.59 -4.72
CA SER A 489 -30.60 -8.28 -3.50
C SER A 489 -29.10 -8.05 -3.16
N TRP A 490 -28.33 -7.39 -4.03
CA TRP A 490 -26.92 -7.16 -3.81
C TRP A 490 -26.67 -5.81 -3.10
N ASN A 491 -25.89 -5.86 -2.02
CA ASN A 491 -25.45 -4.67 -1.31
C ASN A 491 -23.90 -4.58 -1.32
N PRO A 492 -23.30 -3.74 -2.17
CA PRO A 492 -21.86 -3.62 -2.27
C PRO A 492 -21.18 -3.12 -0.97
N ASN A 493 -21.93 -2.52 -0.06
CA ASN A 493 -21.38 -2.04 1.21
C ASN A 493 -21.23 -3.15 2.27
N THR A 494 -21.79 -4.33 2.05
CA THR A 494 -21.64 -5.51 2.91
C THR A 494 -21.01 -6.69 2.19
N GLU A 495 -21.23 -6.77 0.87
CA GLU A 495 -20.74 -7.86 0.02
C GLU A 495 -20.10 -7.28 -1.23
N MET A 496 -18.78 -7.20 -1.24
CA MET A 496 -18.01 -6.63 -2.33
C MET A 496 -16.76 -7.45 -2.60
N LEU A 497 -16.72 -8.11 -3.73
CA LEU A 497 -15.52 -8.74 -4.23
C LEU A 497 -14.85 -7.82 -5.26
N MET A 498 -13.60 -7.45 -5.00
CA MET A 498 -12.80 -6.64 -5.89
C MET A 498 -11.68 -7.46 -6.53
N PHE A 499 -11.59 -7.45 -7.85
CA PHE A 499 -10.42 -7.94 -8.57
C PHE A 499 -9.55 -6.78 -9.01
N VAL A 500 -8.26 -6.85 -8.66
CA VAL A 500 -7.23 -5.88 -9.04
C VAL A 500 -6.23 -6.59 -9.95
N VAL A 501 -6.24 -6.26 -11.24
CA VAL A 501 -5.59 -7.03 -12.30
C VAL A 501 -4.44 -6.24 -12.91
N GLY A 502 -3.22 -6.78 -12.77
CA GLY A 502 -2.00 -6.16 -13.28
C GLY A 502 -1.62 -6.57 -14.71
N GLY A 503 -2.05 -7.75 -15.15
CA GLY A 503 -1.73 -8.28 -16.48
C GLY A 503 -2.48 -7.62 -17.62
N SER A 504 -2.01 -7.83 -18.84
CA SER A 504 -2.53 -7.15 -20.04
C SER A 504 -2.76 -8.07 -21.24
N GLY A 505 -2.97 -9.36 -21.03
CA GLY A 505 -3.15 -10.23 -22.18
C GLY A 505 -3.30 -11.70 -21.86
N GLY A 506 -3.19 -12.54 -22.84
CA GLY A 506 -3.22 -13.99 -22.73
C GLY A 506 -4.62 -14.55 -22.51
N LEU A 507 -4.95 -14.94 -21.29
CA LEU A 507 -6.22 -15.59 -20.96
C LEU A 507 -7.44 -14.73 -21.32
N ALA A 508 -7.35 -13.43 -21.10
CA ALA A 508 -8.40 -12.47 -21.40
C ALA A 508 -8.31 -11.85 -22.81
N GLY A 509 -7.36 -12.30 -23.63
CA GLY A 509 -7.06 -11.77 -24.95
C GLY A 509 -6.03 -10.62 -24.93
N THR A 510 -5.44 -10.34 -26.07
CA THR A 510 -4.36 -9.33 -26.19
C THR A 510 -4.87 -7.96 -25.79
N GLY A 511 -4.15 -7.31 -24.86
CA GLY A 511 -4.48 -5.98 -24.35
C GLY A 511 -5.59 -5.95 -23.28
N ASN A 512 -6.20 -7.07 -22.93
CA ASN A 512 -7.22 -7.15 -21.90
C ASN A 512 -6.66 -7.73 -20.61
N GLY A 513 -6.89 -7.04 -19.49
CA GLY A 513 -6.62 -7.55 -18.16
C GLY A 513 -7.77 -8.40 -17.64
N VAL A 514 -8.99 -7.98 -17.95
CA VAL A 514 -10.21 -8.69 -17.56
C VAL A 514 -11.05 -8.98 -18.78
N ALA A 515 -11.60 -10.19 -18.89
CA ALA A 515 -12.66 -10.51 -19.83
C ALA A 515 -13.82 -11.22 -19.13
N ILE A 516 -15.04 -10.76 -19.40
CA ILE A 516 -16.29 -11.43 -19.04
C ILE A 516 -16.85 -12.05 -20.32
N ASP A 517 -16.92 -13.38 -20.33
CA ASP A 517 -17.31 -14.13 -21.52
C ASP A 517 -18.81 -14.05 -21.80
N GLN A 518 -19.22 -14.65 -22.91
CA GLN A 518 -20.60 -14.66 -23.35
C GLN A 518 -21.53 -15.22 -22.27
N ASN A 519 -22.56 -14.46 -21.91
CA ASN A 519 -23.49 -14.74 -20.82
C ASN A 519 -22.85 -14.80 -19.41
N GLY A 520 -21.59 -14.41 -19.27
CA GLY A 520 -20.95 -14.26 -17.96
C GLY A 520 -21.64 -13.18 -17.13
N GLN A 521 -21.75 -13.40 -15.82
CA GLN A 521 -22.33 -12.43 -14.89
C GLN A 521 -21.40 -12.20 -13.71
N PHE A 522 -21.18 -10.94 -13.38
CA PHE A 522 -20.35 -10.57 -12.26
C PHE A 522 -20.97 -9.41 -11.48
N GLN A 523 -21.03 -9.55 -10.17
CA GLN A 523 -21.32 -8.45 -9.24
C GLN A 523 -20.07 -8.21 -8.40
N GLY A 524 -19.58 -6.97 -8.34
CA GLY A 524 -18.36 -6.60 -7.66
C GLY A 524 -17.57 -5.54 -8.39
N GLY A 525 -16.35 -5.26 -7.93
CA GLY A 525 -15.47 -4.29 -8.54
C GLY A 525 -14.39 -4.93 -9.41
N LEU A 526 -14.11 -4.29 -10.54
CA LEU A 526 -13.02 -4.67 -11.44
C LEU A 526 -12.08 -3.47 -11.63
N PHE A 527 -10.83 -3.67 -11.31
CA PHE A 527 -9.75 -2.75 -11.66
C PHE A 527 -8.76 -3.47 -12.58
N ALA A 528 -8.45 -2.88 -13.71
CA ALA A 528 -7.42 -3.39 -14.62
C ALA A 528 -6.45 -2.28 -15.02
N ASN A 529 -5.15 -2.54 -14.89
CA ASN A 529 -4.13 -1.64 -15.46
C ASN A 529 -4.22 -1.53 -16.99
N SER A 530 -4.89 -2.49 -17.63
CA SER A 530 -5.16 -2.53 -19.06
C SER A 530 -6.66 -2.40 -19.32
N ASN A 531 -7.20 -3.18 -20.26
CA ASN A 531 -8.57 -3.07 -20.69
C ASN A 531 -9.48 -4.11 -19.98
N ILE A 532 -10.75 -3.75 -19.84
CA ILE A 532 -11.84 -4.66 -19.45
C ILE A 532 -12.68 -4.92 -20.67
N SER A 533 -12.94 -6.19 -20.99
CA SER A 533 -13.75 -6.61 -22.15
C SER A 533 -14.97 -7.42 -21.73
N PHE A 534 -16.11 -7.05 -22.27
CA PHE A 534 -17.37 -7.76 -22.14
C PHE A 534 -17.75 -8.39 -23.47
N MET A 535 -17.97 -9.69 -23.47
CA MET A 535 -18.51 -10.42 -24.62
C MET A 535 -20.04 -10.29 -24.69
N ASN A 536 -20.65 -10.81 -25.75
CA ASN A 536 -22.09 -10.68 -25.98
C ASN A 536 -22.93 -11.20 -24.80
N ASN A 537 -23.98 -10.46 -24.45
CA ASN A 537 -24.92 -10.75 -23.36
C ASN A 537 -24.24 -10.87 -21.98
N ALA A 538 -23.05 -10.33 -21.80
CA ALA A 538 -22.41 -10.28 -20.49
C ALA A 538 -23.09 -9.25 -19.59
N TYR A 539 -22.97 -9.48 -18.27
CA TYR A 539 -23.61 -8.67 -17.25
C TYR A 539 -22.63 -8.32 -16.14
N ALA A 540 -22.62 -7.05 -15.73
CA ALA A 540 -21.85 -6.63 -14.55
C ALA A 540 -22.60 -5.56 -13.74
N ASP A 541 -22.51 -5.67 -12.42
CA ASP A 541 -22.91 -4.66 -11.46
C ASP A 541 -21.73 -4.32 -10.58
N GLY A 542 -21.40 -3.04 -10.50
CA GLY A 542 -20.34 -2.52 -9.67
C GLY A 542 -19.35 -1.62 -10.40
N PRO A 543 -18.34 -1.11 -9.70
CA PRO A 543 -17.33 -0.25 -10.29
C PRO A 543 -16.43 -1.02 -11.26
N LEU A 544 -16.24 -0.42 -12.42
CA LEU A 544 -15.35 -0.92 -13.47
C LEU A 544 -14.31 0.15 -13.75
N VAL A 545 -13.05 -0.12 -13.50
CA VAL A 545 -11.97 0.84 -13.68
C VAL A 545 -10.89 0.23 -14.58
N GLY A 546 -10.69 0.81 -15.74
CA GLY A 546 -9.73 0.31 -16.72
C GLY A 546 -9.21 1.40 -17.64
N ASN A 547 -8.21 1.05 -18.44
CA ASN A 547 -7.72 1.94 -19.48
C ASN A 547 -8.81 2.20 -20.54
N THR A 548 -9.37 1.10 -21.09
CA THR A 548 -10.61 1.15 -21.88
C THR A 548 -11.58 0.06 -21.42
N ILE A 549 -12.87 0.24 -21.66
CA ILE A 549 -13.89 -0.74 -21.36
C ILE A 549 -14.64 -1.10 -22.64
N ASN A 550 -14.35 -2.30 -23.15
CA ASN A 550 -14.88 -2.77 -24.41
C ASN A 550 -16.19 -3.54 -24.17
N PHE A 551 -17.27 -2.99 -24.67
CA PHE A 551 -18.58 -3.62 -24.62
C PHE A 551 -18.94 -4.25 -25.98
N ALA A 552 -19.18 -5.55 -26.01
CA ALA A 552 -19.79 -6.20 -27.16
C ALA A 552 -21.34 -5.98 -27.17
N ASN A 553 -22.06 -6.72 -28.00
CA ASN A 553 -23.51 -6.52 -28.13
C ASN A 553 -24.29 -7.02 -26.90
N ASN A 554 -25.36 -6.31 -26.55
CA ASN A 554 -26.30 -6.66 -25.48
C ASN A 554 -25.63 -6.78 -24.09
N VAL A 555 -24.61 -6.01 -23.83
CA VAL A 555 -24.00 -5.95 -22.49
C VAL A 555 -24.86 -5.08 -21.58
N THR A 556 -25.07 -5.52 -20.35
CA THR A 556 -25.77 -4.76 -19.33
C THR A 556 -24.81 -4.39 -18.20
N ALA A 557 -24.71 -3.09 -17.94
CA ALA A 557 -24.02 -2.55 -16.76
C ALA A 557 -25.05 -1.68 -16.00
N ASN A 558 -25.48 -2.13 -14.84
CA ASN A 558 -26.50 -1.43 -14.07
C ASN A 558 -25.94 -0.36 -13.16
N THR A 559 -26.79 0.59 -12.78
CA THR A 559 -26.51 1.50 -11.68
C THR A 559 -26.44 0.71 -10.37
N PHE A 560 -25.39 0.88 -9.62
CA PHE A 560 -25.23 0.26 -8.30
C PHE A 560 -25.35 1.31 -7.18
N PRO A 561 -25.66 0.90 -5.95
CA PRO A 561 -25.71 1.80 -4.80
C PRO A 561 -24.39 2.53 -4.60
N THR A 562 -24.44 3.75 -4.08
CA THR A 562 -23.21 4.49 -3.74
C THR A 562 -22.38 3.67 -2.76
N ILE A 563 -21.12 3.47 -3.10
CA ILE A 563 -20.19 2.71 -2.28
C ILE A 563 -19.72 3.62 -1.15
N THR A 564 -20.05 3.24 0.07
CA THR A 564 -19.64 3.91 1.31
C THR A 564 -18.66 3.09 2.12
N THR A 565 -18.62 1.78 1.88
CA THR A 565 -17.69 0.84 2.51
C THR A 565 -17.01 0.02 1.43
N VAL A 566 -15.69 -0.01 1.42
CA VAL A 566 -14.91 -0.74 0.42
C VAL A 566 -14.09 -1.84 1.08
N PRO A 567 -13.81 -2.93 0.38
CA PRO A 567 -12.90 -3.96 0.85
C PRO A 567 -11.51 -3.39 1.17
N VAL A 568 -10.87 -3.97 2.17
CA VAL A 568 -9.45 -3.71 2.44
C VAL A 568 -8.64 -4.09 1.20
N GLY A 569 -7.70 -3.26 0.79
CA GLY A 569 -6.86 -3.51 -0.36
C GLY A 569 -7.37 -2.97 -1.68
N MET A 570 -8.54 -2.38 -1.73
CA MET A 570 -9.00 -1.70 -2.93
C MET A 570 -8.02 -0.60 -3.34
N PRO A 571 -7.63 -0.48 -4.63
CA PRO A 571 -6.75 0.59 -5.08
C PRO A 571 -7.34 1.95 -4.71
N SER A 572 -6.52 2.80 -4.11
CA SER A 572 -6.90 4.17 -3.75
C SER A 572 -5.89 5.14 -4.34
N ASN A 573 -6.34 6.34 -4.67
CA ASN A 573 -5.45 7.45 -4.99
C ASN A 573 -5.46 8.45 -3.83
N PRO A 574 -4.34 8.87 -3.35
CA PRO A 574 -3.14 8.08 -3.12
C PRO A 574 -3.16 7.57 -1.68
N GLU A 575 -2.82 6.32 -1.46
CA GLU A 575 -1.89 6.14 -0.39
C GLU A 575 -2.35 5.50 0.88
N VAL A 576 -1.59 4.50 1.10
CA VAL A 576 -1.18 4.04 2.41
C VAL A 576 -0.57 5.24 3.14
N TYR A 577 -1.30 5.89 4.04
CA TYR A 577 -0.69 6.80 5.00
C TYR A 577 0.15 5.96 5.95
N ALA A 578 1.44 5.90 5.65
CA ALA A 578 2.37 5.33 6.57
C ALA A 578 2.88 6.45 7.48
N GLN A 579 2.52 6.43 8.75
CA GLN A 579 3.08 7.38 9.72
C GLN A 579 4.32 6.78 10.38
N PRO A 580 5.44 7.52 10.42
CA PRO A 580 6.59 7.10 11.18
C PRO A 580 6.28 7.15 12.67
N ASN A 581 6.61 6.07 13.36
CA ASN A 581 6.64 6.06 14.81
C ASN A 581 7.88 6.83 15.33
N PRO A 582 7.87 7.27 16.59
CA PRO A 582 9.07 7.82 17.20
C PRO A 582 10.26 6.86 17.06
N PRO A 583 11.47 7.37 16.83
CA PRO A 583 12.67 6.56 16.69
C PRO A 583 12.90 5.67 17.91
N GLN A 584 13.14 4.38 17.68
CA GLN A 584 13.28 3.41 18.77
C GLN A 584 14.74 3.12 19.16
N LEU A 585 15.70 3.39 18.29
CA LEU A 585 17.11 3.09 18.53
C LEU A 585 18.00 4.22 17.98
N TYR A 586 18.91 4.71 18.83
CA TYR A 586 19.94 5.65 18.47
C TYR A 586 21.31 5.01 18.67
N SER A 587 22.18 5.10 17.68
CA SER A 587 23.60 4.86 17.84
C SER A 587 24.35 6.08 17.32
N GLY A 588 25.13 6.70 18.19
CA GLY A 588 25.97 7.86 17.87
C GLY A 588 27.43 7.47 17.68
#